data_afbe511b5a08316ab0da5e1f7a1abaed
#
_entry.id   afbe511b5a08316ab0da5e1f7a1abaed
#
_cell.length_a   1.000
_cell.length_b   1.000
_cell.length_c   1.000
_cell.angle_alpha   90.00
_cell.angle_beta   90.00
_cell.angle_gamma   90.00
#
_symmetry.space_group_name_H-M   'P 1'
#
loop_
_entity.id
_entity.type
_entity.pdbx_description
1 polymer ?
#
loop_
_entity_poly.entity_id
_entity_poly.type
_entity_poly.pdbx_seq_one_letter_code
_entity_poly.pdbx_strand_id
1 'polypeptide(L)'
;MSSWALNSLLGNLSAAGRTVERPHFRVGFSNSTLWQELASHLLLAFCLLIVTSVHSVANTPGNKKPHERAPNRVETKEAERRLSVMGYWTGPVDGVFDATTRTALIAFQKWEGRKVTGRLTRSEFEAIRNATSPQARELDYRHVEVDVDRQVLLMIDDKGTISRILPVSTGSGKHYKEKSMSGLAYTPRGRFRVYGKASGWKKSPLGLLYYPSYFSNGLAIHGNPSVPPRPESHGCIRIPMFASREVSKQLPVGTIVLIYDKESFVSAKAWAEADKQKQASVVP
;
A
#
# COMPACT_ATOMS: atom_id res chain seq x y z
N MET A 1 25.55 -45.47 -29.48
CA MET A 1 24.75 -46.40 -30.26
C MET A 1 23.34 -45.90 -30.27
N SER A 2 22.88 -45.54 -31.49
CA SER A 2 21.54 -45.43 -32.08
C SER A 2 20.64 -44.32 -31.50
N SER A 3 20.46 -43.10 -32.08
CA SER A 3 20.01 -42.72 -33.44
C SER A 3 18.66 -43.31 -33.85
N TRP A 4 17.73 -42.40 -34.16
CA TRP A 4 16.69 -42.36 -35.20
C TRP A 4 15.72 -41.25 -34.81
N ALA A 5 15.66 -40.05 -35.42
CA ALA A 5 15.38 -39.60 -36.80
C ALA A 5 13.87 -39.59 -37.16
N LEU A 6 13.35 -38.35 -37.36
CA LEU A 6 12.72 -37.82 -38.58
C LEU A 6 11.39 -38.42 -39.08
N ASN A 7 10.38 -37.57 -39.23
CA ASN A 7 9.73 -37.12 -40.50
C ASN A 7 8.45 -36.34 -40.16
N SER A 8 8.32 -35.06 -40.50
CA SER A 8 7.89 -34.44 -41.77
C SER A 8 6.53 -34.91 -42.30
N LEU A 9 5.57 -34.00 -42.29
CA LEU A 9 4.59 -33.94 -43.38
C LEU A 9 4.09 -32.48 -43.53
N LEU A 10 4.57 -31.88 -44.61
CA LEU A 10 4.04 -30.68 -45.26
C LEU A 10 2.73 -31.03 -45.97
N GLY A 11 1.74 -30.16 -45.86
CA GLY A 11 0.52 -30.24 -46.64
C GLY A 11 0.10 -28.83 -47.06
N ASN A 12 0.55 -28.39 -48.21
CA ASN A 12 0.04 -27.25 -48.97
C ASN A 12 -1.43 -27.44 -49.33
N LEU A 13 -2.24 -26.42 -49.23
CA LEU A 13 -3.37 -26.19 -50.12
C LEU A 13 -3.56 -24.70 -50.39
N SER A 14 -3.47 -24.42 -51.67
CA SER A 14 -3.54 -23.20 -52.43
C SER A 14 -4.97 -22.63 -52.53
N ALA A 15 -5.02 -21.32 -52.58
CA ALA A 15 -5.86 -20.41 -53.33
C ALA A 15 -7.29 -20.82 -53.76
N ALA A 16 -8.24 -19.96 -53.40
CA ALA A 16 -9.34 -19.55 -54.31
C ALA A 16 -9.84 -18.18 -53.93
N GLY A 17 -9.49 -17.17 -54.76
CA GLY A 17 -10.06 -15.84 -54.73
C GLY A 17 -11.52 -15.86 -55.18
N ARG A 18 -12.36 -15.09 -54.53
CA ARG A 18 -13.63 -14.64 -55.07
C ARG A 18 -13.78 -13.14 -54.80
N THR A 19 -13.60 -12.37 -55.86
CA THR A 19 -14.00 -11.00 -56.02
C THR A 19 -15.52 -10.91 -55.97
N VAL A 20 -16.05 -10.15 -55.03
CA VAL A 20 -17.46 -9.79 -55.01
C VAL A 20 -17.56 -8.35 -55.53
N GLU A 21 -18.07 -8.25 -56.76
CA GLU A 21 -18.48 -6.98 -57.38
C GLU A 21 -19.67 -6.37 -56.62
N ARG A 22 -19.56 -5.09 -56.29
CA ARG A 22 -20.68 -4.30 -55.78
C ARG A 22 -21.39 -3.62 -56.93
N PRO A 23 -22.73 -3.69 -57.06
CA PRO A 23 -23.45 -2.98 -58.06
C PRO A 23 -23.53 -1.47 -57.73
N HIS A 24 -23.12 -0.64 -58.69
CA HIS A 24 -23.31 0.78 -58.65
C HIS A 24 -24.81 1.12 -58.92
N PHE A 25 -25.50 1.55 -57.91
CA PHE A 25 -26.83 2.17 -58.08
C PHE A 25 -26.64 3.68 -58.19
N ARG A 26 -26.78 4.22 -59.42
CA ARG A 26 -26.88 5.64 -59.74
C ARG A 26 -28.35 6.07 -59.55
N VAL A 27 -28.65 6.77 -58.48
CA VAL A 27 -29.91 7.49 -58.35
C VAL A 27 -29.66 8.96 -58.70
N GLY A 28 -30.14 9.38 -59.86
CA GLY A 28 -30.16 10.78 -60.22
C GLY A 28 -31.31 11.50 -59.49
N PHE A 29 -30.96 12.47 -58.67
CA PHE A 29 -31.95 13.43 -58.15
C PHE A 29 -31.69 14.83 -58.77
N SER A 30 -32.51 15.19 -59.73
CA SER A 30 -32.78 16.54 -60.15
C SER A 30 -33.85 17.06 -59.21
N ASN A 31 -33.55 18.02 -58.36
CA ASN A 31 -34.44 19.14 -57.96
C ASN A 31 -33.69 20.01 -56.93
N SER A 32 -33.02 21.01 -57.47
CA SER A 32 -32.18 21.94 -56.68
C SER A 32 -32.92 23.15 -56.10
N THR A 33 -34.23 23.24 -56.20
CA THR A 33 -34.96 24.41 -55.74
C THR A 33 -35.71 24.25 -54.41
N LEU A 34 -36.09 23.04 -54.06
CA LEU A 34 -36.81 22.79 -52.80
C LEU A 34 -35.88 22.76 -51.53
N TRP A 35 -34.61 22.52 -51.73
CA TRP A 35 -33.68 22.50 -50.63
C TRP A 35 -33.11 23.87 -50.20
N GLN A 36 -33.19 24.85 -51.12
CA GLN A 36 -32.73 26.22 -50.79
C GLN A 36 -33.72 26.97 -49.91
N GLU A 37 -35.06 26.74 -50.13
CA GLU A 37 -36.08 27.34 -49.28
C GLU A 37 -36.14 26.78 -47.87
N LEU A 38 -35.96 25.48 -47.72
CA LEU A 38 -35.90 24.83 -46.36
C LEU A 38 -34.65 25.19 -45.57
N ALA A 39 -33.50 25.42 -46.21
CA ALA A 39 -32.26 25.80 -45.53
C ALA A 39 -32.32 27.25 -45.00
N SER A 40 -33.00 28.17 -45.65
CA SER A 40 -33.13 29.56 -45.21
C SER A 40 -34.06 29.69 -43.99
N HIS A 41 -35.12 28.91 -43.90
CA HIS A 41 -36.02 28.90 -42.73
C HIS A 41 -35.43 28.20 -41.51
N LEU A 42 -34.57 27.17 -41.68
CA LEU A 42 -33.85 26.52 -40.62
C LEU A 42 -32.72 27.40 -40.03
N LEU A 43 -32.05 28.21 -40.88
CA LEU A 43 -31.04 29.16 -40.41
C LEU A 43 -31.64 30.34 -39.62
N LEU A 44 -32.82 30.84 -40.01
CA LEU A 44 -33.53 31.88 -39.27
C LEU A 44 -34.06 31.38 -37.93
N ALA A 45 -34.56 30.13 -37.84
CA ALA A 45 -35.01 29.51 -36.59
C ALA A 45 -33.84 29.24 -35.64
N PHE A 46 -32.65 28.90 -36.17
CA PHE A 46 -31.45 28.65 -35.37
C PHE A 46 -30.81 29.95 -34.81
N CYS A 47 -30.91 31.05 -35.58
CA CYS A 47 -30.47 32.37 -35.10
C CYS A 47 -31.41 32.96 -34.03
N LEU A 48 -32.73 32.69 -34.07
CA LEU A 48 -33.64 33.15 -33.03
C LEU A 48 -33.49 32.39 -31.71
N LEU A 49 -33.00 31.15 -31.73
CA LEU A 49 -32.74 30.36 -30.53
C LEU A 49 -31.44 30.74 -29.81
N ILE A 50 -30.51 31.45 -30.49
CA ILE A 50 -29.23 31.88 -29.88
C ILE A 50 -29.38 33.19 -29.10
N VAL A 51 -30.40 33.99 -29.37
CA VAL A 51 -30.55 35.33 -28.74
C VAL A 51 -31.25 35.28 -27.37
N THR A 52 -31.87 34.17 -26.97
CA THR A 52 -32.57 34.07 -25.66
C THR A 52 -31.82 33.31 -24.59
N SER A 53 -30.62 32.81 -24.83
CA SER A 53 -29.77 32.28 -23.75
C SER A 53 -28.84 33.36 -23.21
N VAL A 54 -29.38 34.44 -22.69
CA VAL A 54 -28.72 35.20 -21.63
C VAL A 54 -28.65 34.26 -20.41
N HIS A 55 -27.62 33.42 -20.39
CA HIS A 55 -27.33 32.68 -19.19
C HIS A 55 -26.98 33.72 -18.13
N SER A 56 -27.92 33.96 -17.25
CA SER A 56 -27.65 34.50 -15.95
C SER A 56 -26.57 33.59 -15.36
N VAL A 57 -25.33 34.01 -15.44
CA VAL A 57 -24.26 33.44 -14.61
C VAL A 57 -24.65 33.82 -13.20
N ALA A 58 -25.56 33.03 -12.62
CA ALA A 58 -25.73 32.98 -11.21
C ALA A 58 -24.33 32.59 -10.69
N ASN A 59 -23.66 33.55 -10.09
CA ASN A 59 -22.49 33.34 -9.25
C ASN A 59 -22.96 32.34 -8.18
N THR A 60 -22.83 31.05 -8.50
CA THR A 60 -22.99 30.00 -7.50
C THR A 60 -21.90 30.31 -6.47
N PRO A 61 -22.27 30.73 -5.25
CA PRO A 61 -21.26 30.91 -4.23
C PRO A 61 -20.50 29.62 -4.18
N GLY A 62 -19.18 29.66 -4.50
CA GLY A 62 -18.34 28.49 -4.56
C GLY A 62 -18.61 27.70 -3.29
N ASN A 63 -19.09 26.48 -3.46
CA ASN A 63 -19.41 25.56 -2.38
C ASN A 63 -18.09 25.29 -1.64
N LYS A 64 -17.67 26.23 -0.80
CA LYS A 64 -16.62 26.00 0.19
C LYS A 64 -17.13 24.82 0.99
N LYS A 65 -16.58 23.63 0.73
CA LYS A 65 -16.83 22.47 1.58
C LYS A 65 -16.84 22.95 3.02
N PRO A 66 -17.91 22.69 3.81
CA PRO A 66 -17.99 23.15 5.17
C PRO A 66 -16.66 22.80 5.83
N HIS A 67 -16.05 23.77 6.50
CA HIS A 67 -14.78 23.55 7.20
C HIS A 67 -15.08 22.48 8.24
N GLU A 68 -14.69 21.24 7.96
CA GLU A 68 -14.97 20.09 8.80
C GLU A 68 -14.36 20.38 10.17
N ARG A 69 -15.20 20.53 11.19
CA ARG A 69 -14.78 20.79 12.55
C ARG A 69 -13.81 19.70 13.02
N ALA A 70 -12.63 20.08 13.47
CA ALA A 70 -11.71 19.14 14.08
C ALA A 70 -12.37 18.47 15.31
N PRO A 71 -12.11 17.17 15.54
CA PRO A 71 -12.57 16.48 16.72
C PRO A 71 -12.16 17.22 18.01
N ASN A 72 -13.08 17.30 18.96
CA ASN A 72 -12.81 17.87 20.27
C ASN A 72 -12.04 16.87 21.16
N ARG A 73 -11.72 17.28 22.39
CA ARG A 73 -10.95 16.45 23.33
C ARG A 73 -11.64 15.12 23.65
N VAL A 74 -12.96 15.10 23.76
CA VAL A 74 -13.73 13.87 24.07
C VAL A 74 -13.68 12.92 22.87
N GLU A 75 -13.89 13.44 21.66
CA GLU A 75 -13.79 12.67 20.42
C GLU A 75 -12.36 12.17 20.16
N THR A 76 -11.34 12.98 20.48
CA THR A 76 -9.93 12.57 20.42
C THR A 76 -9.66 11.41 21.38
N LYS A 77 -10.11 11.51 22.64
CA LYS A 77 -9.96 10.44 23.63
C LYS A 77 -10.65 9.14 23.20
N GLU A 78 -11.83 9.24 22.60
CA GLU A 78 -12.53 8.06 22.08
C GLU A 78 -11.78 7.46 20.89
N ALA A 79 -11.23 8.27 19.98
CA ALA A 79 -10.39 7.78 18.89
C ALA A 79 -9.13 7.05 19.42
N GLU A 80 -8.45 7.63 20.40
CA GLU A 80 -7.29 6.98 21.06
C GLU A 80 -7.69 5.66 21.71
N ARG A 81 -8.80 5.66 22.45
CA ARG A 81 -9.30 4.43 23.08
C ARG A 81 -9.58 3.33 22.06
N ARG A 82 -10.26 3.65 20.94
CA ARG A 82 -10.56 2.71 19.87
C ARG A 82 -9.30 2.20 19.19
N LEU A 83 -8.38 3.11 18.84
CA LEU A 83 -7.08 2.76 18.25
C LEU A 83 -6.27 1.86 19.18
N SER A 84 -6.20 2.19 20.48
CA SER A 84 -5.49 1.39 21.48
C SER A 84 -6.08 -0.01 21.62
N VAL A 85 -7.41 -0.15 21.66
CA VAL A 85 -8.10 -1.46 21.72
C VAL A 85 -7.80 -2.32 20.48
N MET A 86 -7.67 -1.71 19.30
CA MET A 86 -7.26 -2.39 18.07
C MET A 86 -5.76 -2.72 18.00
N GLY A 87 -4.97 -2.31 19.00
CA GLY A 87 -3.53 -2.58 19.08
C GLY A 87 -2.64 -1.44 18.55
N TYR A 88 -3.17 -0.35 18.00
CA TYR A 88 -2.35 0.78 17.56
C TYR A 88 -1.73 1.51 18.75
N TRP A 89 -0.44 1.85 18.63
CA TRP A 89 0.30 2.45 19.73
C TRP A 89 0.04 3.94 19.87
N THR A 90 -0.95 4.30 20.67
CA THR A 90 -1.41 5.69 20.88
C THR A 90 -0.65 6.46 21.96
N GLY A 91 0.09 5.75 22.83
CA GLY A 91 0.51 6.33 24.11
C GLY A 91 -0.66 6.44 25.10
N PRO A 92 -0.68 7.44 26.00
CA PRO A 92 -1.79 7.67 26.93
C PRO A 92 -3.10 7.95 26.19
N VAL A 93 -4.22 7.48 26.77
CA VAL A 93 -5.57 7.76 26.28
C VAL A 93 -6.13 8.94 27.08
N ASP A 94 -5.75 10.16 26.75
CA ASP A 94 -6.07 11.37 27.53
C ASP A 94 -6.84 12.45 26.77
N GLY A 95 -7.01 12.25 25.46
CA GLY A 95 -7.69 13.18 24.54
C GLY A 95 -6.76 14.31 24.05
N VAL A 96 -5.45 14.15 24.18
CA VAL A 96 -4.45 15.06 23.62
C VAL A 96 -3.88 14.47 22.35
N PHE A 97 -4.13 15.11 21.21
CA PHE A 97 -3.61 14.65 19.92
C PHE A 97 -2.11 14.96 19.79
N ASP A 98 -1.29 14.11 20.38
CA ASP A 98 0.17 14.22 20.42
C ASP A 98 0.87 13.49 19.25
N ALA A 99 2.20 13.38 19.29
CA ALA A 99 3.00 12.71 18.29
C ALA A 99 2.74 11.18 18.25
N THR A 100 2.46 10.56 19.39
CA THR A 100 2.17 9.12 19.48
C THR A 100 0.78 8.81 18.95
N THR A 101 -0.22 9.59 19.29
CA THR A 101 -1.58 9.51 18.73
C THR A 101 -1.56 9.72 17.22
N ARG A 102 -0.80 10.71 16.73
CA ARG A 102 -0.60 10.92 15.28
C ARG A 102 0.02 9.69 14.61
N THR A 103 1.01 9.08 15.23
CA THR A 103 1.68 7.88 14.70
C THR A 103 0.73 6.68 14.63
N ALA A 104 -0.09 6.48 15.66
CA ALA A 104 -1.12 5.45 15.68
C ALA A 104 -2.16 5.68 14.56
N LEU A 105 -2.60 6.92 14.38
CA LEU A 105 -3.50 7.28 13.28
C LEU A 105 -2.87 7.02 11.90
N ILE A 106 -1.58 7.33 11.72
CA ILE A 106 -0.85 7.01 10.47
C ILE A 106 -0.86 5.50 10.22
N ALA A 107 -0.59 4.68 11.24
CA ALA A 107 -0.65 3.22 11.11
C ALA A 107 -2.06 2.73 10.73
N PHE A 108 -3.09 3.30 11.36
CA PHE A 108 -4.49 3.03 11.03
C PHE A 108 -4.82 3.41 9.58
N GLN A 109 -4.46 4.62 9.15
CA GLN A 109 -4.69 5.07 7.77
C GLN A 109 -4.00 4.16 6.74
N LYS A 110 -2.78 3.70 7.03
CA LYS A 110 -2.05 2.74 6.20
C LYS A 110 -2.74 1.39 6.15
N TRP A 111 -3.16 0.86 7.29
CA TRP A 111 -3.83 -0.42 7.37
C TRP A 111 -5.14 -0.43 6.59
N GLU A 112 -5.95 0.60 6.75
CA GLU A 112 -7.25 0.77 6.09
C GLU A 112 -7.15 1.27 4.62
N GLY A 113 -5.93 1.46 4.08
CA GLY A 113 -5.73 1.97 2.72
C GLY A 113 -6.25 3.40 2.51
N ARG A 114 -6.32 4.19 3.58
CA ARG A 114 -6.80 5.58 3.56
C ARG A 114 -5.66 6.54 3.18
N LYS A 115 -6.01 7.78 2.81
CA LYS A 115 -5.00 8.82 2.58
C LYS A 115 -4.22 9.07 3.88
N VAL A 116 -2.91 8.84 3.86
CA VAL A 116 -2.03 8.99 5.02
C VAL A 116 -1.73 10.46 5.29
N THR A 117 -2.52 11.09 6.12
CA THR A 117 -2.41 12.51 6.47
C THR A 117 -1.89 12.74 7.89
N GLY A 118 -2.08 11.79 8.78
CA GLY A 118 -1.84 11.92 10.21
C GLY A 118 -2.67 13.05 10.85
N ARG A 119 -3.83 13.39 10.28
CA ARG A 119 -4.75 14.39 10.80
C ARG A 119 -6.05 13.72 11.19
N LEU A 120 -6.46 13.88 12.44
CA LEU A 120 -7.74 13.39 12.92
C LEU A 120 -8.83 14.37 12.46
N THR A 121 -9.55 14.01 11.42
CA THR A 121 -10.74 14.70 10.92
C THR A 121 -12.00 14.01 11.42
N ARG A 122 -13.16 14.59 11.18
CA ARG A 122 -14.43 13.93 11.47
C ARG A 122 -14.56 12.61 10.71
N SER A 123 -14.20 12.60 9.44
CA SER A 123 -14.19 11.40 8.59
C SER A 123 -13.26 10.31 9.12
N GLU A 124 -12.07 10.69 9.64
CA GLU A 124 -11.15 9.72 10.27
C GLU A 124 -11.71 9.19 11.60
N PHE A 125 -12.32 10.06 12.40
CA PHE A 125 -12.97 9.65 13.65
C PHE A 125 -14.08 8.63 13.43
N GLU A 126 -14.98 8.87 12.45
CA GLU A 126 -16.02 7.90 12.11
C GLU A 126 -15.45 6.58 11.53
N ALA A 127 -14.38 6.67 10.73
CA ALA A 127 -13.69 5.47 10.24
C ALA A 127 -13.12 4.64 11.41
N ILE A 128 -12.46 5.27 12.38
CA ILE A 128 -11.93 4.59 13.57
C ILE A 128 -13.06 3.94 14.40
N ARG A 129 -14.20 4.63 14.55
CA ARG A 129 -15.35 4.10 15.29
C ARG A 129 -15.90 2.82 14.67
N ASN A 130 -15.93 2.74 13.36
CA ASN A 130 -16.54 1.63 12.59
C ASN A 130 -15.53 0.54 12.19
N ALA A 131 -14.23 0.75 12.44
CA ALA A 131 -13.20 -0.20 12.07
C ALA A 131 -13.22 -1.47 12.91
N THR A 132 -12.81 -2.57 12.30
CA THR A 132 -12.51 -3.84 12.96
C THR A 132 -11.03 -3.94 13.29
N SER A 133 -10.68 -4.75 14.29
CA SER A 133 -9.29 -4.99 14.65
C SER A 133 -8.56 -5.71 13.52
N PRO A 134 -7.32 -5.29 13.18
CA PRO A 134 -6.45 -6.06 12.30
C PRO A 134 -6.29 -7.50 12.78
N GLN A 135 -6.03 -8.40 11.85
CA GLN A 135 -5.78 -9.81 12.16
C GLN A 135 -4.34 -10.17 11.77
N ALA A 136 -3.65 -10.90 12.65
CA ALA A 136 -2.38 -11.49 12.33
C ALA A 136 -2.54 -12.62 11.29
N ARG A 137 -1.52 -12.85 10.50
CA ARG A 137 -1.50 -13.93 9.49
C ARG A 137 -1.19 -15.28 10.10
N GLU A 138 -0.32 -15.28 11.11
CA GLU A 138 0.03 -16.46 11.88
C GLU A 138 -0.36 -16.27 13.35
N LEU A 139 -0.70 -17.35 14.02
CA LEU A 139 -1.18 -17.36 15.41
C LEU A 139 -0.33 -18.31 16.25
N ASP A 140 -0.61 -18.34 17.56
CA ASP A 140 -0.12 -19.35 18.52
C ASP A 140 1.37 -19.27 18.88
N TYR A 141 2.05 -18.18 18.56
CA TYR A 141 3.42 -17.92 19.00
C TYR A 141 3.79 -16.45 18.86
N ARG A 142 4.78 -16.03 19.63
CA ARG A 142 5.32 -14.66 19.57
C ARG A 142 6.12 -14.43 18.28
N HIS A 143 5.78 -13.40 17.54
CA HIS A 143 6.49 -13.01 16.32
C HIS A 143 6.17 -11.56 15.92
N VAL A 144 6.79 -11.12 14.84
CA VAL A 144 6.51 -9.85 14.21
C VAL A 144 6.10 -10.09 12.77
N GLU A 145 5.06 -9.41 12.34
CA GLU A 145 4.64 -9.36 10.95
C GLU A 145 4.90 -7.97 10.36
N VAL A 146 5.38 -7.91 9.13
CA VAL A 146 5.60 -6.68 8.39
C VAL A 146 4.90 -6.77 7.04
N ASP A 147 3.80 -6.02 6.91
CA ASP A 147 3.10 -5.84 5.65
C ASP A 147 3.78 -4.71 4.87
N VAL A 148 4.51 -5.09 3.81
CA VAL A 148 5.33 -4.16 3.04
C VAL A 148 4.48 -3.29 2.11
N ASP A 149 3.33 -3.76 1.67
CA ASP A 149 2.40 -2.96 0.85
C ASP A 149 1.72 -1.89 1.69
N ARG A 150 1.27 -2.25 2.89
CA ARG A 150 0.66 -1.31 3.83
C ARG A 150 1.67 -0.46 4.59
N GLN A 151 2.96 -0.89 4.62
CA GLN A 151 3.99 -0.24 5.44
C GLN A 151 3.62 -0.19 6.92
N VAL A 152 3.22 -1.33 7.47
CA VAL A 152 2.80 -1.53 8.86
C VAL A 152 3.51 -2.73 9.46
N LEU A 153 3.89 -2.62 10.73
CA LEU A 153 4.43 -3.69 11.55
C LEU A 153 3.43 -4.04 12.64
N LEU A 154 3.16 -5.34 12.79
CA LEU A 154 2.36 -5.90 13.87
C LEU A 154 3.27 -6.71 14.80
N MET A 155 3.11 -6.54 16.10
CA MET A 155 3.73 -7.37 17.11
C MET A 155 2.69 -8.32 17.68
N ILE A 156 2.94 -9.60 17.58
CA ILE A 156 2.06 -10.67 18.04
C ILE A 156 2.66 -11.29 19.31
N ASP A 157 1.85 -11.47 20.34
CA ASP A 157 2.23 -12.10 21.60
C ASP A 157 2.13 -13.64 21.55
N ASP A 158 2.46 -14.30 22.65
CA ASP A 158 2.45 -15.76 22.74
C ASP A 158 1.04 -16.38 22.63
N LYS A 159 -0.02 -15.55 22.70
CA LYS A 159 -1.43 -15.96 22.57
C LYS A 159 -1.97 -15.72 21.16
N GLY A 160 -1.13 -15.26 20.23
CA GLY A 160 -1.57 -14.88 18.88
C GLY A 160 -2.30 -13.54 18.83
N THR A 161 -2.26 -12.75 19.91
CA THR A 161 -2.93 -11.45 19.97
C THR A 161 -1.99 -10.35 19.47
N ILE A 162 -2.52 -9.43 18.67
CA ILE A 162 -1.77 -8.25 18.25
C ILE A 162 -1.63 -7.30 19.45
N SER A 163 -0.41 -7.21 19.97
CA SER A 163 -0.09 -6.37 21.13
C SER A 163 0.25 -4.93 20.74
N ARG A 164 0.83 -4.71 19.55
CA ARG A 164 1.19 -3.39 19.03
C ARG A 164 1.15 -3.35 17.51
N ILE A 165 0.68 -2.22 17.00
CA ILE A 165 0.73 -1.88 15.57
C ILE A 165 1.46 -0.55 15.40
N LEU A 166 2.43 -0.51 14.50
CA LEU A 166 3.27 0.65 14.21
C LEU A 166 3.35 0.91 12.69
N PRO A 167 3.42 2.18 12.27
CA PRO A 167 3.78 2.47 10.90
C PRO A 167 5.27 2.22 10.71
N VAL A 168 5.65 1.76 9.52
CA VAL A 168 7.05 1.56 9.14
C VAL A 168 7.40 2.28 7.84
N SER A 169 8.70 2.34 7.54
CA SER A 169 9.23 2.66 6.22
C SER A 169 10.30 1.64 5.87
N THR A 170 10.03 0.83 4.85
CA THR A 170 10.88 -0.27 4.36
C THR A 170 11.75 0.18 3.19
N GLY A 171 12.49 -0.73 2.58
CA GLY A 171 13.33 -0.50 1.40
C GLY A 171 12.56 0.13 0.25
N SER A 172 13.14 1.16 -0.37
CA SER A 172 12.51 1.96 -1.41
C SER A 172 12.29 1.23 -2.75
N GLY A 173 12.88 0.06 -2.94
CA GLY A 173 12.88 -0.66 -4.21
C GLY A 173 13.76 -0.03 -5.29
N LYS A 174 14.51 1.04 -4.98
CA LYS A 174 15.35 1.76 -5.93
C LYS A 174 16.81 1.36 -5.78
N HIS A 175 17.57 1.46 -6.87
CA HIS A 175 19.02 1.40 -6.79
C HIS A 175 19.57 2.62 -6.05
N TYR A 176 20.57 2.39 -5.20
CA TYR A 176 21.29 3.45 -4.50
C TYR A 176 22.81 3.33 -4.74
N LYS A 177 23.49 4.46 -4.61
CA LYS A 177 24.95 4.53 -4.59
C LYS A 177 25.33 5.59 -3.56
N GLU A 178 25.85 5.14 -2.42
CA GLU A 178 26.27 6.01 -1.32
C GLU A 178 27.66 5.60 -0.83
N LYS A 179 28.60 6.57 -0.81
CA LYS A 179 30.02 6.33 -0.46
C LYS A 179 30.60 5.20 -1.32
N SER A 180 31.07 4.11 -0.68
CA SER A 180 31.60 2.91 -1.33
C SER A 180 30.58 1.80 -1.54
N MET A 181 29.30 2.03 -1.21
CA MET A 181 28.24 1.01 -1.28
C MET A 181 27.26 1.35 -2.40
N SER A 182 26.82 0.31 -3.10
CA SER A 182 25.74 0.38 -4.07
C SER A 182 24.90 -0.90 -4.00
N GLY A 183 23.64 -0.81 -4.36
CA GLY A 183 22.76 -1.96 -4.34
C GLY A 183 21.30 -1.59 -4.60
N LEU A 184 20.43 -2.58 -4.47
CA LEU A 184 18.99 -2.39 -4.48
C LEU A 184 18.51 -2.18 -3.04
N ALA A 185 17.79 -1.09 -2.80
CA ALA A 185 17.20 -0.78 -1.49
C ALA A 185 15.97 -1.66 -1.24
N TYR A 186 16.18 -2.93 -0.93
CA TYR A 186 15.14 -3.96 -0.89
C TYR A 186 14.99 -4.56 0.51
N THR A 187 13.75 -4.63 1.01
CA THR A 187 13.40 -5.41 2.20
C THR A 187 12.95 -6.79 1.74
N PRO A 188 13.70 -7.88 2.05
CA PRO A 188 13.38 -9.20 1.56
C PRO A 188 12.06 -9.70 2.19
N ARG A 189 11.22 -10.37 1.37
CA ARG A 189 10.04 -11.10 1.85
C ARG A 189 10.49 -12.46 2.33
N GLY A 190 9.82 -12.98 3.34
CA GLY A 190 10.12 -14.29 3.87
C GLY A 190 9.96 -14.38 5.37
N ARG A 191 10.40 -15.52 5.88
CA ARG A 191 10.44 -15.83 7.31
C ARG A 191 11.87 -15.76 7.81
N PHE A 192 12.14 -14.81 8.66
CA PHE A 192 13.46 -14.53 9.23
C PHE A 192 13.44 -14.75 10.74
N ARG A 193 14.63 -14.72 11.36
CA ARG A 193 14.78 -14.67 12.81
C ARG A 193 15.69 -13.52 13.21
N VAL A 194 15.36 -12.88 14.33
CA VAL A 194 16.30 -11.94 14.95
C VAL A 194 17.55 -12.72 15.34
N TYR A 195 18.68 -12.41 14.73
CA TYR A 195 19.96 -13.09 15.02
C TYR A 195 20.91 -12.25 15.87
N GLY A 196 20.66 -10.97 16.03
CA GLY A 196 21.50 -10.07 16.81
C GLY A 196 20.81 -8.77 17.13
N LYS A 197 21.29 -8.08 18.16
CA LYS A 197 20.73 -6.82 18.66
C LYS A 197 21.84 -5.89 19.13
N ALA A 198 21.56 -4.58 19.18
CA ALA A 198 22.40 -3.63 19.86
C ALA A 198 21.55 -2.60 20.64
N SER A 199 22.07 -2.11 21.75
CA SER A 199 21.45 -1.05 22.55
C SER A 199 21.88 0.33 22.08
N GLY A 200 20.97 1.30 22.18
CA GLY A 200 21.22 2.68 21.81
C GLY A 200 21.53 2.85 20.32
N TRP A 201 22.34 3.84 20.01
CA TRP A 201 22.75 4.15 18.65
C TRP A 201 23.86 3.22 18.16
N LYS A 202 23.68 2.67 16.97
CA LYS A 202 24.68 1.87 16.26
C LYS A 202 24.99 2.47 14.91
N LYS A 203 26.27 2.71 14.64
CA LYS A 203 26.75 3.15 13.32
C LYS A 203 26.74 1.98 12.34
N SER A 204 26.20 2.20 11.15
CA SER A 204 26.26 1.28 10.01
C SER A 204 26.83 2.04 8.79
N PRO A 205 27.26 1.33 7.74
CA PRO A 205 27.75 1.99 6.53
C PRO A 205 26.74 2.96 5.91
N LEU A 206 25.45 2.68 6.01
CA LEU A 206 24.34 3.46 5.44
C LEU A 206 23.62 4.37 6.44
N GLY A 207 24.23 4.62 7.61
CA GLY A 207 23.69 5.55 8.59
C GLY A 207 23.60 5.00 10.01
N LEU A 208 22.84 5.71 10.85
CA LEU A 208 22.67 5.37 12.25
C LEU A 208 21.39 4.57 12.47
N LEU A 209 21.48 3.52 13.28
CA LEU A 209 20.39 2.66 13.70
C LEU A 209 20.17 2.81 15.21
N TYR A 210 18.92 3.02 15.64
CA TYR A 210 18.61 3.13 17.06
C TYR A 210 17.91 1.87 17.57
N TYR A 211 18.49 1.20 18.56
CA TYR A 211 18.04 -0.09 19.10
C TYR A 211 17.77 -1.15 18.01
N PRO A 212 18.73 -1.43 17.10
CA PRO A 212 18.51 -2.38 16.01
C PRO A 212 18.31 -3.80 16.50
N SER A 213 17.35 -4.50 15.90
CA SER A 213 17.15 -5.95 15.95
C SER A 213 17.38 -6.49 14.53
N TYR A 214 18.54 -7.14 14.33
CA TYR A 214 18.98 -7.62 13.01
C TYR A 214 18.30 -8.93 12.64
N PHE A 215 17.80 -9.04 11.40
CA PHE A 215 17.05 -10.21 10.93
C PHE A 215 17.60 -10.82 9.63
N SER A 216 18.31 -10.09 8.78
CA SER A 216 18.87 -10.58 7.53
C SER A 216 20.03 -9.70 7.06
N ASN A 217 21.23 -10.27 6.86
CA ASN A 217 22.38 -9.64 6.21
C ASN A 217 22.64 -8.16 6.61
N GLY A 218 22.58 -7.86 7.90
CA GLY A 218 22.76 -6.50 8.42
C GLY A 218 21.50 -5.64 8.37
N LEU A 219 20.40 -6.11 7.76
CA LEU A 219 19.11 -5.46 7.83
C LEU A 219 18.48 -5.63 9.21
N ALA A 220 17.85 -4.59 9.70
CA ALA A 220 17.29 -4.54 11.04
C ALA A 220 15.94 -3.83 11.11
N ILE A 221 15.15 -4.19 12.12
CA ILE A 221 14.07 -3.35 12.64
C ILE A 221 14.74 -2.37 13.62
N HIS A 222 14.60 -1.07 13.36
CA HIS A 222 15.29 -0.06 14.19
C HIS A 222 14.55 1.27 14.22
N GLY A 223 14.76 2.03 15.29
CA GLY A 223 14.28 3.40 15.38
C GLY A 223 14.97 4.34 14.41
N ASN A 224 14.17 5.21 13.81
CA ASN A 224 14.66 6.27 12.94
C ASN A 224 13.88 7.57 13.19
N PRO A 225 14.52 8.75 13.23
CA PRO A 225 13.84 10.03 13.35
C PRO A 225 12.84 10.30 12.22
N SER A 226 13.07 9.68 11.04
CA SER A 226 12.21 9.81 9.87
C SER A 226 11.61 8.45 9.51
N VAL A 227 10.28 8.35 9.70
CA VAL A 227 9.46 7.21 9.23
C VAL A 227 8.40 7.76 8.29
N PRO A 228 8.79 8.04 7.03
CA PRO A 228 7.87 8.57 6.04
C PRO A 228 6.75 7.57 5.73
N PRO A 229 5.60 8.03 5.19
CA PRO A 229 4.46 7.17 4.91
C PRO A 229 4.70 6.14 3.81
N ARG A 230 5.77 6.28 3.05
CA ARG A 230 6.17 5.42 1.93
C ARG A 230 7.51 4.72 2.19
N PRO A 231 7.85 3.68 1.40
CA PRO A 231 9.17 3.02 1.47
C PRO A 231 10.29 4.00 1.10
N GLU A 232 11.27 4.20 2.00
CA GLU A 232 12.41 5.12 1.77
C GLU A 232 13.73 4.63 2.39
N SER A 233 13.76 3.45 3.02
CA SER A 233 15.00 2.92 3.56
C SER A 233 15.85 2.22 2.48
N HIS A 234 17.08 1.83 2.83
CA HIS A 234 17.94 0.97 2.00
C HIS A 234 17.63 -0.52 2.15
N GLY A 235 16.59 -0.89 2.93
CA GLY A 235 16.17 -2.26 3.17
C GLY A 235 15.83 -2.55 4.62
N CYS A 236 16.35 -1.79 5.58
CA CYS A 236 15.93 -1.86 6.97
C CYS A 236 14.45 -1.48 7.14
N ILE A 237 13.86 -1.92 8.24
CA ILE A 237 12.51 -1.56 8.64
C ILE A 237 12.60 -0.45 9.69
N ARG A 238 12.35 0.79 9.24
CA ARG A 238 12.35 1.95 10.14
C ARG A 238 11.06 1.99 10.93
N ILE A 239 11.16 2.15 12.25
CA ILE A 239 10.05 2.37 13.19
C ILE A 239 10.22 3.70 13.92
N PRO A 240 9.13 4.27 14.51
CA PRO A 240 9.22 5.49 15.30
C PRO A 240 10.22 5.38 16.46
N MET A 241 10.98 6.46 16.72
CA MET A 241 12.02 6.51 17.74
C MET A 241 11.50 6.12 19.13
N PHE A 242 10.33 6.66 19.52
CA PHE A 242 9.76 6.43 20.85
C PHE A 242 9.46 4.94 21.12
N ALA A 243 9.15 4.17 20.07
CA ALA A 243 8.81 2.75 20.17
C ALA A 243 10.02 1.83 20.17
N SER A 244 11.15 2.27 19.62
CA SER A 244 12.25 1.38 19.25
C SER A 244 12.89 0.63 20.40
N ARG A 245 13.05 1.27 21.58
CA ARG A 245 13.60 0.60 22.76
C ARG A 245 12.70 -0.53 23.23
N GLU A 246 11.40 -0.29 23.29
CA GLU A 246 10.41 -1.28 23.73
C GLU A 246 10.24 -2.40 22.70
N VAL A 247 10.14 -2.05 21.41
CA VAL A 247 10.12 -3.04 20.32
C VAL A 247 11.35 -3.94 20.39
N SER A 248 12.55 -3.36 20.47
CA SER A 248 13.78 -4.15 20.58
C SER A 248 13.77 -5.06 21.83
N LYS A 249 13.26 -4.59 22.97
CA LYS A 249 13.15 -5.41 24.19
C LYS A 249 12.23 -6.62 23.98
N GLN A 250 11.11 -6.43 23.26
CA GLN A 250 10.12 -7.48 22.99
C GLN A 250 10.53 -8.42 21.84
N LEU A 251 11.67 -8.16 21.16
CA LEU A 251 12.24 -8.99 20.11
C LEU A 251 13.55 -9.66 20.55
N PRO A 252 13.53 -10.66 21.45
CA PRO A 252 14.73 -11.43 21.77
C PRO A 252 15.32 -12.10 20.52
N VAL A 253 16.61 -12.48 20.59
CA VAL A 253 17.25 -13.31 19.57
C VAL A 253 16.44 -14.59 19.41
N GLY A 254 16.20 -15.02 18.17
CA GLY A 254 15.34 -16.15 17.81
C GLY A 254 13.90 -15.75 17.43
N THR A 255 13.44 -14.54 17.80
CA THR A 255 12.10 -14.08 17.42
C THR A 255 11.92 -14.12 15.91
N ILE A 256 10.79 -14.67 15.45
CA ILE A 256 10.43 -14.75 14.04
C ILE A 256 10.01 -13.36 13.54
N VAL A 257 10.48 -13.00 12.35
CA VAL A 257 10.11 -11.80 11.61
C VAL A 257 9.53 -12.26 10.27
N LEU A 258 8.22 -12.19 10.12
CA LEU A 258 7.51 -12.52 8.90
C LEU A 258 7.32 -11.25 8.06
N ILE A 259 7.89 -11.22 6.87
CA ILE A 259 7.83 -10.07 5.96
C ILE A 259 7.11 -10.49 4.68
N TYR A 260 6.06 -9.79 4.31
CA TYR A 260 5.21 -10.17 3.19
C TYR A 260 4.63 -8.96 2.43
N ASP A 261 4.15 -9.23 1.25
CA ASP A 261 3.30 -8.38 0.40
C ASP A 261 2.14 -9.22 -0.15
N LYS A 262 1.34 -8.67 -1.04
CA LYS A 262 0.20 -9.38 -1.64
C LYS A 262 0.65 -10.59 -2.46
N GLU A 263 1.78 -10.46 -3.16
CA GLU A 263 2.29 -11.49 -4.06
C GLU A 263 2.91 -12.65 -3.28
N SER A 264 3.65 -12.35 -2.22
CA SER A 264 4.33 -13.35 -1.39
C SER A 264 3.44 -13.97 -0.31
N PHE A 265 2.15 -13.58 -0.26
CA PHE A 265 1.23 -14.11 0.75
C PHE A 265 1.07 -15.64 0.71
N VAL A 266 0.96 -16.21 -0.49
CA VAL A 266 0.86 -17.67 -0.68
C VAL A 266 2.17 -18.36 -0.27
N SER A 267 3.32 -17.70 -0.52
CA SER A 267 4.65 -18.20 -0.18
C SER A 267 4.94 -18.19 1.33
N ALA A 268 4.34 -17.27 2.11
CA ALA A 268 4.60 -17.19 3.56
C ALA A 268 4.19 -18.47 4.28
N LYS A 269 3.07 -19.09 3.91
CA LYS A 269 2.63 -20.38 4.45
C LYS A 269 3.56 -21.52 4.02
N ALA A 270 3.97 -21.54 2.76
CA ALA A 270 4.92 -22.52 2.23
C ALA A 270 6.29 -22.39 2.91
N TRP A 271 6.76 -21.17 3.21
CA TRP A 271 8.01 -20.97 3.94
C TRP A 271 7.90 -21.45 5.40
N ALA A 272 6.77 -21.25 6.06
CA ALA A 272 6.55 -21.77 7.41
C ALA A 272 6.59 -23.30 7.45
N GLU A 273 6.04 -23.95 6.46
CA GLU A 273 6.08 -25.41 6.33
C GLU A 273 7.49 -25.93 6.00
N ALA A 274 8.22 -25.24 5.11
CA ALA A 274 9.60 -25.57 4.79
C ALA A 274 10.56 -25.38 6.00
N ASP A 275 10.34 -24.35 6.81
CA ASP A 275 11.12 -24.12 8.05
C ASP A 275 10.85 -25.20 9.09
N LYS A 276 9.59 -25.65 9.22
CA LYS A 276 9.21 -26.79 10.09
C LYS A 276 9.88 -28.10 9.63
N GLN A 277 9.88 -28.37 8.33
CA GLN A 277 10.53 -29.55 7.78
C GLN A 277 12.05 -29.53 7.98
N LYS A 278 12.68 -28.37 7.79
CA LYS A 278 14.13 -28.19 8.01
C LYS A 278 14.48 -28.35 9.48
N GLN A 279 13.65 -27.90 10.43
CA GLN A 279 13.87 -28.11 11.86
C GLN A 279 13.66 -29.57 12.26
N ALA A 280 12.69 -30.27 11.70
CA ALA A 280 12.45 -31.70 11.94
C ALA A 280 13.57 -32.59 11.40
N SER A 281 14.28 -32.15 10.34
CA SER A 281 15.41 -32.89 9.75
C SER A 281 16.75 -32.68 10.47
N VAL A 282 16.81 -31.76 11.44
CA VAL A 282 18.02 -31.42 12.23
C VAL A 282 18.01 -32.07 13.63
N VAL A 283 16.95 -32.75 14.01
CA VAL A 283 16.88 -33.53 15.26
C VAL A 283 17.52 -34.90 14.97
N PRO A 284 18.66 -35.24 15.59
CA PRO A 284 19.34 -36.51 15.38
C PRO A 284 18.55 -37.69 15.96
#